data_e155035cd0cae81e6ccd2f091ec5f051
#
_entry.id   e155035cd0cae81e6ccd2f091ec5f051
#
_cell.length_a   1.000
_cell.length_b   1.000
_cell.length_c   1.000
_cell.angle_alpha   90.00
_cell.angle_beta   90.00
_cell.angle_gamma   90.00
#
_symmetry.space_group_name_H-M   'P 1'
#
loop_
_entity.id
_entity.type
_entity.pdbx_description
1 polymer ?
#
loop_
_entity_poly.entity_id
_entity_poly.type
_entity_poly.pdbx_seq_one_letter_code
_entity_poly.pdbx_strand_id
1 'polypeptide(L)'
;SEIEGAYGEFIRHFSPIMDQLQEGISLDNKKCFILRTLLVHDYRRALLRDPMLPQELLWDHWKGNTARDLFRDIYQLIWENAEEYLLATLESDQGRLPKAS
;
A
#
# COMPACT_ATOMS: atom_id res chain seq x y z
N SER A 1 -16.95 -13.94 7.65
CA SER A 1 -16.96 -12.96 8.72
C SER A 1 -16.53 -11.61 8.17
N GLU A 2 -16.73 -10.59 8.99
CA GLU A 2 -16.39 -9.23 8.54
C GLU A 2 -14.90 -9.05 8.41
N ILE A 3 -14.12 -9.75 9.23
CA ILE A 3 -12.68 -9.68 9.12
C ILE A 3 -12.24 -10.15 7.75
N GLU A 4 -12.80 -11.29 7.33
CA GLU A 4 -12.49 -11.78 5.99
C GLU A 4 -13.00 -10.84 4.92
N GLY A 5 -14.13 -10.18 5.18
CA GLY A 5 -14.68 -9.24 4.22
C GLY A 5 -13.76 -8.07 3.94
N ALA A 6 -13.23 -7.46 5.00
CA ALA A 6 -12.36 -6.30 4.83
C ALA A 6 -11.04 -6.68 4.15
N TYR A 7 -10.41 -7.75 4.62
CA TYR A 7 -9.18 -8.20 3.99
C TYR A 7 -9.45 -8.74 2.60
N GLY A 8 -10.60 -9.38 2.42
CA GLY A 8 -10.96 -9.89 1.10
C GLY A 8 -11.11 -8.79 0.08
N GLU A 9 -11.69 -7.66 0.49
CA GLU A 9 -11.81 -6.51 -0.40
C GLU A 9 -10.45 -5.97 -0.78
N PHE A 10 -9.55 -5.85 0.19
CA PHE A 10 -8.21 -5.38 -0.09
C PHE A 10 -7.52 -6.31 -1.10
N ILE A 11 -7.60 -7.61 -0.87
CA ILE A 11 -6.98 -8.59 -1.76
C ILE A 11 -7.59 -8.49 -3.14
N ARG A 12 -8.91 -8.35 -3.23
CA ARG A 12 -9.58 -8.28 -4.52
C ARG A 12 -9.15 -7.07 -5.31
N HIS A 13 -8.95 -5.94 -4.62
CA HIS A 13 -8.56 -4.72 -5.28
C HIS A 13 -7.10 -4.74 -5.76
N PHE A 14 -6.23 -5.35 -4.99
CA PHE A 14 -4.81 -5.20 -5.26
C PHE A 14 -4.15 -6.43 -5.88
N SER A 15 -4.81 -7.60 -5.86
CA SER A 15 -4.24 -8.75 -6.53
C SER A 15 -4.05 -8.53 -8.03
N PRO A 16 -5.04 -7.94 -8.74
CA PRO A 16 -4.82 -7.68 -10.17
C PRO A 16 -3.66 -6.73 -10.40
N ILE A 17 -3.49 -5.76 -9.52
CA ILE A 17 -2.38 -4.81 -9.64
C ILE A 17 -1.06 -5.54 -9.47
N MET A 18 -0.98 -6.42 -8.48
CA MET A 18 0.22 -7.22 -8.27
C MET A 18 0.55 -8.06 -9.50
N ASP A 19 -0.49 -8.68 -10.07
CA ASP A 19 -0.30 -9.49 -11.27
C ASP A 19 0.28 -8.66 -12.41
N GLN A 20 -0.24 -7.44 -12.60
CA GLN A 20 0.26 -6.57 -13.64
C GLN A 20 1.71 -6.15 -13.40
N LEU A 21 2.04 -5.88 -12.16
CA LEU A 21 3.41 -5.51 -11.82
C LEU A 21 4.36 -6.68 -12.08
N GLN A 22 3.93 -7.88 -11.76
CA GLN A 22 4.75 -9.07 -12.00
C GLN A 22 4.90 -9.36 -13.49
N GLU A 23 3.93 -8.96 -14.29
CA GLU A 23 4.02 -9.13 -15.74
C GLU A 23 4.94 -8.11 -16.40
N GLY A 24 5.44 -7.18 -15.63
CA GLY A 24 6.40 -6.23 -16.15
C GLY A 24 5.83 -4.89 -16.55
N ILE A 25 4.58 -4.61 -16.19
CA ILE A 25 4.01 -3.31 -16.45
C ILE A 25 4.79 -2.28 -15.64
N SER A 26 5.23 -1.25 -16.32
CA SER A 26 6.04 -0.21 -15.71
C SER A 26 5.18 0.99 -15.39
N LEU A 27 5.27 1.44 -14.15
CA LEU A 27 4.57 2.64 -13.70
C LEU A 27 5.57 3.77 -13.52
N ASP A 28 5.17 4.98 -13.91
CA ASP A 28 6.05 6.11 -13.67
C ASP A 28 6.05 6.44 -12.16
N ASN A 29 6.95 7.34 -11.78
CA ASN A 29 7.14 7.64 -10.37
C ASN A 29 5.89 8.21 -9.73
N LYS A 30 5.16 9.05 -10.46
CA LYS A 30 3.93 9.63 -9.94
C LYS A 30 2.89 8.57 -9.67
N LYS A 31 2.72 7.64 -10.61
CA LYS A 31 1.75 6.56 -10.43
C LYS A 31 2.14 5.64 -9.28
N CYS A 32 3.42 5.39 -9.12
CA CYS A 32 3.88 4.61 -7.99
C CYS A 32 3.58 5.30 -6.67
N PHE A 33 3.74 6.61 -6.64
CA PHE A 33 3.41 7.38 -5.43
C PHE A 33 1.92 7.30 -5.12
N ILE A 34 1.08 7.47 -6.13
CA ILE A 34 -0.37 7.39 -5.95
C ILE A 34 -0.75 5.98 -5.50
N LEU A 35 -0.18 4.98 -6.13
CA LEU A 35 -0.49 3.60 -5.77
C LEU A 35 -0.08 3.29 -4.34
N ARG A 36 1.08 3.78 -3.92
CA ARG A 36 1.52 3.58 -2.54
C ARG A 36 0.55 4.21 -1.56
N THR A 37 0.09 5.42 -1.87
CA THR A 37 -0.84 6.11 -1.01
C THR A 37 -2.15 5.33 -0.87
N LEU A 38 -2.69 4.85 -1.99
CA LEU A 38 -3.92 4.08 -1.96
C LEU A 38 -3.72 2.74 -1.25
N LEU A 39 -2.58 2.11 -1.48
CA LEU A 39 -2.27 0.83 -0.87
C LEU A 39 -2.25 0.95 0.66
N VAL A 40 -1.53 1.94 1.17
CA VAL A 40 -1.44 2.15 2.61
C VAL A 40 -2.80 2.51 3.18
N HIS A 41 -3.53 3.39 2.48
CA HIS A 41 -4.84 3.82 2.95
C HIS A 41 -5.80 2.65 3.06
N ASP A 42 -5.87 1.83 2.03
CA ASP A 42 -6.81 0.71 2.02
C ASP A 42 -6.42 -0.35 3.05
N TYR A 43 -5.13 -0.61 3.19
CA TYR A 43 -4.69 -1.61 4.14
C TYR A 43 -4.98 -1.16 5.58
N ARG A 44 -4.69 0.10 5.88
CA ARG A 44 -5.00 0.63 7.21
C ARG A 44 -6.50 0.60 7.48
N ARG A 45 -7.29 0.89 6.47
CA ARG A 45 -8.74 0.85 6.65
C ARG A 45 -9.21 -0.56 6.95
N ALA A 46 -8.63 -1.56 6.30
CA ALA A 46 -8.99 -2.94 6.59
C ALA A 46 -8.62 -3.31 8.02
N LEU A 47 -7.45 -2.88 8.46
CA LEU A 47 -7.01 -3.16 9.83
C LEU A 47 -7.93 -2.51 10.85
N LEU A 48 -8.35 -1.28 10.60
CA LEU A 48 -9.17 -0.54 11.56
C LEU A 48 -10.60 -1.03 11.60
N ARG A 49 -11.10 -1.51 10.46
CA ARG A 49 -12.48 -1.99 10.42
C ARG A 49 -12.65 -3.31 11.14
N ASP A 50 -11.62 -4.13 11.13
CA ASP A 50 -11.70 -5.47 11.70
C ASP A 50 -10.54 -5.69 12.65
N PRO A 51 -10.60 -5.08 13.84
CA PRO A 51 -9.51 -5.27 14.80
C PRO A 51 -9.42 -6.74 15.19
N MET A 52 -8.21 -7.25 15.16
CA MET A 52 -7.97 -8.64 15.49
C MET A 52 -7.92 -8.82 17.00
N LEU A 53 -8.59 -9.86 17.46
CA LEU A 53 -8.49 -10.25 18.85
C LEU A 53 -7.16 -10.96 19.08
N PRO A 54 -6.66 -10.97 20.33
CA PRO A 54 -5.37 -11.60 20.58
C PRO A 54 -5.28 -13.04 20.10
N GLN A 55 -6.36 -13.80 20.28
CA GLN A 55 -6.33 -15.20 19.84
C GLN A 55 -6.26 -15.30 18.32
N GLU A 56 -6.83 -14.34 17.60
CA GLU A 56 -6.75 -14.34 16.16
C GLU A 56 -5.36 -14.00 15.68
N LEU A 57 -4.61 -13.24 16.46
CA LEU A 57 -3.23 -12.96 16.13
C LEU A 57 -2.36 -14.20 16.32
N LEU A 58 -2.75 -15.06 17.26
CA LEU A 58 -2.01 -16.30 17.51
C LEU A 58 -2.35 -17.39 16.51
N TRP A 59 -3.59 -17.40 16.02
CA TRP A 59 -4.00 -18.38 15.04
C TRP A 59 -3.63 -17.89 13.65
N ASP A 60 -3.47 -18.82 12.75
CA ASP A 60 -3.11 -18.50 11.38
C ASP A 60 -4.33 -17.93 10.66
N HIS A 61 -4.44 -16.63 10.67
CA HIS A 61 -5.55 -15.94 10.00
C HIS A 61 -5.17 -15.71 8.56
N TRP A 62 -5.40 -16.69 7.73
CA TRP A 62 -4.82 -16.72 6.39
C TRP A 62 -5.21 -15.51 5.53
N LYS A 63 -6.41 -14.99 5.69
CA LYS A 63 -6.79 -13.79 4.92
C LYS A 63 -5.97 -12.58 5.32
N GLY A 64 -5.78 -12.40 6.62
CA GLY A 64 -4.94 -11.31 7.09
C GLY A 64 -3.50 -11.49 6.67
N ASN A 65 -3.00 -12.72 6.69
CA ASN A 65 -1.63 -12.99 6.27
C ASN A 65 -1.47 -12.74 4.77
N THR A 66 -2.46 -13.16 3.98
CA THR A 66 -2.42 -12.94 2.54
C THR A 66 -2.44 -11.45 2.22
N ALA A 67 -3.28 -10.69 2.91
CA ALA A 67 -3.34 -9.25 2.69
C ALA A 67 -2.02 -8.58 3.06
N ARG A 68 -1.42 -9.00 4.18
CA ARG A 68 -0.15 -8.43 4.60
C ARG A 68 0.96 -8.73 3.60
N ASP A 69 0.99 -9.96 3.11
CA ASP A 69 2.01 -10.33 2.13
C ASP A 69 1.81 -9.56 0.83
N LEU A 70 0.57 -9.42 0.41
CA LEU A 70 0.25 -8.66 -0.80
C LEU A 70 0.66 -7.21 -0.64
N PHE A 71 0.33 -6.61 0.50
CA PHE A 71 0.72 -5.23 0.80
C PHE A 71 2.24 -5.08 0.73
N ARG A 72 2.95 -5.96 1.41
CA ARG A 72 4.40 -5.88 1.45
C ARG A 72 5.01 -6.03 0.06
N ASP A 73 4.52 -6.99 -0.70
CA ASP A 73 5.11 -7.27 -2.01
C ASP A 73 4.91 -6.10 -2.96
N ILE A 74 3.70 -5.53 -2.98
CA ILE A 74 3.45 -4.36 -3.83
C ILE A 74 4.28 -3.18 -3.35
N TYR A 75 4.30 -2.95 -2.04
CA TYR A 75 5.04 -1.83 -1.47
C TYR A 75 6.52 -1.88 -1.88
N GLN A 76 7.10 -3.07 -1.80
CA GLN A 76 8.52 -3.22 -2.15
C GLN A 76 8.78 -2.96 -3.63
N LEU A 77 7.81 -3.24 -4.47
CA LEU A 77 7.99 -3.04 -5.91
C LEU A 77 7.90 -1.57 -6.31
N ILE A 78 7.17 -0.77 -5.56
CA ILE A 78 6.89 0.61 -5.98
C ILE A 78 7.50 1.67 -5.09
N TRP A 79 8.05 1.31 -3.93
CA TRP A 79 8.43 2.33 -2.95
C TRP A 79 9.57 3.21 -3.45
N GLU A 80 10.51 2.66 -4.19
CA GLU A 80 11.65 3.42 -4.66
C GLU A 80 11.22 4.55 -5.60
N ASN A 81 10.39 4.19 -6.58
CA ASN A 81 9.89 5.19 -7.53
C ASN A 81 8.97 6.20 -6.84
N ALA A 82 8.18 5.72 -5.87
CA ALA A 82 7.33 6.63 -5.11
C ALA A 82 8.16 7.62 -4.31
N GLU A 83 9.25 7.16 -3.72
CA GLU A 83 10.13 8.04 -2.97
C GLU A 83 10.79 9.05 -3.88
N GLU A 84 11.20 8.64 -5.06
CA GLU A 84 11.79 9.57 -6.02
C GLU A 84 10.82 10.68 -6.39
N TYR A 85 9.55 10.31 -6.60
CA TYR A 85 8.55 11.32 -6.90
C TYR A 85 8.35 12.27 -5.73
N LEU A 86 8.27 11.73 -4.53
CA LEU A 86 8.07 12.55 -3.34
C LEU A 86 9.23 13.52 -3.14
N LEU A 87 10.46 13.03 -3.28
CA LEU A 87 11.63 13.88 -3.10
C LEU A 87 11.68 14.97 -4.16
N ALA A 88 11.40 14.62 -5.40
CA ALA A 88 11.38 15.62 -6.47
C ALA A 88 10.32 16.68 -6.22
N THR A 89 9.17 16.26 -5.74
CA THR A 89 8.08 17.19 -5.44
C THR A 89 8.46 18.11 -4.28
N LEU A 90 9.07 17.55 -3.24
CA LEU A 90 9.48 18.35 -2.10
C LEU A 90 10.56 19.35 -2.47
N GLU A 91 11.49 18.93 -3.30
CA GLU A 91 12.53 19.85 -3.77
C GLU A 91 11.95 20.98 -4.57
N SER A 92 10.97 20.67 -5.43
CA SER A 92 10.30 21.70 -6.21
C SER A 92 9.56 22.66 -5.29
N ASP A 93 8.87 22.13 -4.30
CA ASP A 93 8.13 22.97 -3.36
C ASP A 93 9.08 23.84 -2.54
N GLN A 94 10.20 23.27 -2.11
CA GLN A 94 11.16 24.02 -1.34
C GLN A 94 11.76 25.16 -2.16
N GLY A 95 11.91 24.94 -3.45
CA GLY A 95 12.42 25.98 -4.32
C GLY A 95 11.45 27.12 -4.49
N ARG A 96 10.16 26.88 -4.27
CA ARG A 96 9.14 27.91 -4.41
C ARG A 96 8.76 28.56 -3.11
N LEU A 97 8.90 27.86 -2.01
CA LEU A 97 8.51 28.39 -0.71
C LEU A 97 9.64 29.25 -0.15
N PRO A 98 9.27 30.36 0.50
CA PRO A 98 10.29 31.07 1.26
C PRO A 98 10.79 30.15 2.35
N LYS A 99 12.05 30.14 2.50
CA LYS A 99 12.60 29.26 3.49
C LYS A 99 12.10 29.67 4.86
N ALA A 100 11.52 28.71 5.52
CA ALA A 100 11.08 28.91 6.89
C ALA A 100 12.27 28.80 7.74
N SER A 101 13.06 29.48 7.90
CA SER A 101 14.22 29.21 8.72
C SER A 101 14.37 30.22 9.82
#